data_3f8818783f1bd74ad2b226f162bbc2bc
#
_entry.id   3f8818783f1bd74ad2b226f162bbc2bc
#
_cell.length_a   1.000
_cell.length_b   1.000
_cell.length_c   1.000
_cell.angle_alpha   90.00
_cell.angle_beta   90.00
_cell.angle_gamma   90.00
#
_symmetry.space_group_name_H-M   'P 1'
#
loop_
_entity.id
_entity.type
_entity.pdbx_description
1 polymer ?
#
loop_
_entity_poly.entity_id
_entity_poly.type
_entity_poly.pdbx_seq_one_letter_code
_entity_poly.pdbx_strand_id
1 'polypeptide(L)'
;MPAKRFICPTGDEINMYECLLRCPQGTRCMFLPTLRAVASSLERNLTKPSVTELLSGTRELYLKKITEYAVDPQKQLYALHGSAVHTITERHTTGNMLSEERLKNTTTTGQLDLYGQVLSNTDTTLGDLKITSSYKLMKALGYYKKDVQTGEVYKSGVKKGQPKTRKELFTDGVRHVLDWALQLNYYRLLLEEQNYT
;
A
#
# COMPACT_ATOMS: atom_id res chain seq x y z
N MET A 1 -15.84 -6.33 8.46
CA MET A 1 -15.16 -6.91 9.65
C MET A 1 -13.66 -6.91 9.38
N PRO A 2 -12.83 -6.65 10.37
CA PRO A 2 -11.38 -6.64 10.17
C PRO A 2 -10.84 -8.05 9.92
N ALA A 3 -9.60 -8.14 9.45
CA ALA A 3 -8.87 -9.41 9.45
C ALA A 3 -8.83 -9.99 10.87
N LYS A 4 -9.10 -11.28 10.99
CA LYS A 4 -9.18 -11.98 12.29
C LYS A 4 -8.12 -13.06 12.45
N ARG A 5 -7.52 -13.49 11.36
CA ARG A 5 -6.60 -14.61 11.32
C ARG A 5 -5.30 -14.25 10.61
N PHE A 6 -4.21 -14.86 11.04
CA PHE A 6 -2.94 -14.85 10.33
C PHE A 6 -2.77 -16.15 9.54
N ILE A 7 -2.15 -16.06 8.38
CA ILE A 7 -1.68 -17.20 7.60
C ILE A 7 -0.23 -17.46 8.03
N CYS A 8 0.00 -18.63 8.63
CA CYS A 8 1.35 -19.07 9.00
C CYS A 8 2.19 -19.41 7.76
N PRO A 9 3.52 -19.43 7.86
CA PRO A 9 4.39 -19.95 6.79
C PRO A 9 4.10 -21.41 6.40
N THR A 10 3.49 -22.18 7.29
CA THR A 10 3.00 -23.56 7.03
C THR A 10 1.73 -23.60 6.18
N GLY A 11 1.06 -22.45 5.97
CA GLY A 11 -0.21 -22.35 5.28
C GLY A 11 -1.44 -22.39 6.19
N ASP A 12 -1.26 -22.66 7.49
CA ASP A 12 -2.37 -22.72 8.45
C ASP A 12 -2.91 -21.32 8.77
N GLU A 13 -4.23 -21.22 8.89
CA GLU A 13 -4.89 -20.00 9.36
C GLU A 13 -5.12 -20.06 10.87
N ILE A 14 -4.55 -19.12 11.60
CA ILE A 14 -4.57 -19.08 13.06
C ILE A 14 -5.21 -17.77 13.52
N ASN A 15 -6.05 -17.81 14.54
CA ASN A 15 -6.59 -16.61 15.16
C ASN A 15 -5.48 -15.69 15.63
N MET A 16 -5.59 -14.39 15.34
CA MET A 16 -4.54 -13.39 15.66
C MET A 16 -4.24 -13.36 17.16
N TYR A 17 -5.29 -13.38 18.00
CA TYR A 17 -5.13 -13.35 19.45
C TYR A 17 -4.37 -14.59 19.96
N GLU A 18 -4.73 -15.76 19.51
CA GLU A 18 -4.04 -17.02 19.86
C GLU A 18 -2.57 -16.98 19.42
N CYS A 19 -2.31 -16.55 18.18
CA CYS A 19 -0.95 -16.41 17.66
C CYS A 19 -0.10 -15.44 18.50
N LEU A 20 -0.69 -14.34 18.95
CA LEU A 20 0.00 -13.35 19.79
C LEU A 20 0.28 -13.85 21.20
N LEU A 21 -0.62 -14.63 21.78
CA LEU A 21 -0.42 -15.24 23.10
C LEU A 21 0.62 -16.35 23.05
N ARG A 22 0.37 -17.34 22.20
CA ARG A 22 1.25 -18.51 22.07
C ARG A 22 1.24 -18.99 20.62
N CYS A 23 2.42 -19.03 20.01
CA CYS A 23 2.55 -19.57 18.65
C CYS A 23 2.25 -21.08 18.65
N PRO A 24 1.23 -21.56 17.90
CA PRO A 24 0.93 -22.99 17.83
C PRO A 24 2.05 -23.82 17.20
N GLN A 25 2.91 -23.19 16.40
CA GLN A 25 4.08 -23.83 15.77
C GLN A 25 5.31 -23.87 16.68
N GLY A 26 5.20 -23.44 17.93
CA GLY A 26 6.30 -23.38 18.90
C GLY A 26 7.24 -22.18 18.71
N THR A 27 7.59 -21.84 17.49
CA THR A 27 8.47 -20.71 17.14
C THR A 27 7.74 -19.71 16.27
N ARG A 28 7.77 -18.42 16.63
CA ARG A 28 7.12 -17.35 15.87
C ARG A 28 7.85 -17.07 14.55
N CYS A 29 7.09 -16.79 13.50
CA CYS A 29 7.60 -16.44 12.18
C CYS A 29 8.24 -15.04 12.13
N MET A 30 8.01 -14.20 13.15
CA MET A 30 8.64 -12.89 13.33
C MET A 30 8.66 -12.49 14.80
N PHE A 31 9.39 -11.43 15.14
CA PHE A 31 9.45 -10.90 16.50
C PHE A 31 8.05 -10.49 17.00
N LEU A 32 7.75 -10.83 18.24
CA LEU A 32 6.44 -10.55 18.85
C LEU A 32 6.03 -9.07 18.80
N PRO A 33 6.91 -8.08 19.07
CA PRO A 33 6.55 -6.67 18.91
C PRO A 33 6.13 -6.31 17.48
N THR A 34 6.83 -6.84 16.48
CA THR A 34 6.49 -6.63 15.06
C THR A 34 5.14 -7.25 14.71
N LEU A 35 4.88 -8.47 15.20
CA LEU A 35 3.60 -9.16 14.97
C LEU A 35 2.43 -8.40 15.61
N ARG A 36 2.64 -7.83 16.81
CA ARG A 36 1.66 -6.95 17.48
C ARG A 36 1.40 -5.68 16.67
N ALA A 37 2.45 -5.04 16.15
CA ALA A 37 2.32 -3.86 15.31
C ALA A 37 1.53 -4.16 14.02
N VAL A 38 1.78 -5.31 13.39
CA VAL A 38 0.99 -5.78 12.24
C VAL A 38 -0.47 -5.99 12.64
N ALA A 39 -0.76 -6.68 13.74
CA ALA A 39 -2.14 -6.90 14.20
C ALA A 39 -2.86 -5.57 14.45
N SER A 40 -2.23 -4.65 15.17
CA SER A 40 -2.76 -3.31 15.44
C SER A 40 -3.03 -2.52 14.16
N SER A 41 -2.17 -2.61 13.15
CA SER A 41 -2.35 -1.92 11.86
C SER A 41 -3.58 -2.40 11.08
N LEU A 42 -4.07 -3.60 11.38
CA LEU A 42 -5.26 -4.21 10.75
C LEU A 42 -6.57 -3.87 11.48
N GLU A 43 -6.47 -3.32 12.70
CA GLU A 43 -7.63 -2.88 13.48
C GLU A 43 -8.13 -1.54 12.95
N ARG A 44 -9.02 -1.60 11.96
CA ARG A 44 -9.67 -0.40 11.40
C ARG A 44 -11.16 -0.39 11.71
N ASN A 45 -11.57 0.58 12.49
CA ASN A 45 -13.00 0.78 12.81
C ASN A 45 -13.49 2.06 12.10
N LEU A 46 -13.57 2.02 10.77
CA LEU A 46 -14.10 3.12 9.98
C LEU A 46 -15.57 2.85 9.66
N THR A 47 -16.44 3.70 10.16
CA THR A 47 -17.88 3.67 9.87
C THR A 47 -18.18 4.10 8.44
N LYS A 48 -17.33 5.00 7.87
CA LYS A 48 -17.43 5.50 6.51
C LYS A 48 -16.31 4.93 5.65
N PRO A 49 -16.51 4.73 4.34
CA PRO A 49 -15.45 4.32 3.46
C PRO A 49 -14.35 5.38 3.39
N SER A 50 -13.10 4.95 3.37
CA SER A 50 -11.98 5.85 3.11
C SER A 50 -11.84 6.15 1.61
N VAL A 51 -11.17 7.26 1.27
CA VAL A 51 -10.85 7.60 -0.13
C VAL A 51 -10.14 6.44 -0.84
N THR A 52 -9.17 5.82 -0.20
CA THR A 52 -8.46 4.64 -0.74
C THR A 52 -9.39 3.44 -0.97
N GLU A 53 -10.37 3.24 -0.09
CA GLU A 53 -11.36 2.18 -0.25
C GLU A 53 -12.32 2.46 -1.41
N LEU A 54 -12.69 3.73 -1.66
CA LEU A 54 -13.52 4.10 -2.81
C LEU A 54 -12.82 3.84 -4.16
N LEU A 55 -11.50 3.94 -4.20
CA LEU A 55 -10.70 3.66 -5.39
C LEU A 55 -10.47 2.16 -5.62
N SER A 56 -10.72 1.33 -4.61
CA SER A 56 -10.67 -0.13 -4.76
C SER A 56 -11.98 -0.66 -5.36
N GLY A 57 -11.94 -1.88 -5.90
CA GLY A 57 -13.14 -2.50 -6.46
C GLY A 57 -14.26 -2.65 -5.43
N THR A 58 -15.47 -2.18 -5.76
CA THR A 58 -16.64 -2.19 -4.87
C THR A 58 -16.92 -3.57 -4.25
N ARG A 59 -16.76 -4.63 -5.03
CA ARG A 59 -16.95 -6.02 -4.55
C ARG A 59 -15.91 -6.40 -3.51
N GLU A 60 -14.66 -6.06 -3.74
CA GLU A 60 -13.57 -6.35 -2.80
C GLU A 60 -13.77 -5.61 -1.48
N LEU A 61 -14.12 -4.32 -1.55
CA LEU A 61 -14.43 -3.51 -0.39
C LEU A 61 -15.60 -4.11 0.41
N TYR A 62 -16.68 -4.46 -0.26
CA TYR A 62 -17.85 -5.05 0.37
C TYR A 62 -17.50 -6.36 1.09
N LEU A 63 -16.81 -7.27 0.41
CA LEU A 63 -16.39 -8.54 0.99
C LEU A 63 -15.47 -8.35 2.20
N LYS A 64 -14.51 -7.44 2.14
CA LYS A 64 -13.63 -7.12 3.28
C LYS A 64 -14.40 -6.57 4.49
N LYS A 65 -15.57 -5.95 4.28
CA LYS A 65 -16.39 -5.41 5.38
C LYS A 65 -17.30 -6.45 6.02
N ILE A 66 -17.78 -7.44 5.26
CA ILE A 66 -18.77 -8.41 5.76
C ILE A 66 -18.19 -9.79 6.08
N THR A 67 -17.00 -10.11 5.58
CA THR A 67 -16.39 -11.42 5.70
C THR A 67 -15.12 -11.36 6.55
N GLU A 68 -14.97 -12.30 7.49
CA GLU A 68 -13.69 -12.49 8.16
C GLU A 68 -12.68 -13.10 7.20
N TYR A 69 -11.48 -12.56 7.20
CA TYR A 69 -10.41 -13.06 6.33
C TYR A 69 -9.08 -13.19 7.08
N ALA A 70 -8.21 -13.99 6.50
CA ALA A 70 -6.85 -14.20 6.99
C ALA A 70 -5.85 -13.36 6.18
N VAL A 71 -4.78 -12.91 6.83
CA VAL A 71 -3.69 -12.17 6.20
C VAL A 71 -2.35 -12.82 6.53
N ASP A 72 -1.44 -12.76 5.56
CA ASP A 72 -0.05 -13.12 5.76
C ASP A 72 0.68 -11.97 6.46
N PRO A 73 1.12 -12.13 7.73
CA PRO A 73 1.75 -11.05 8.45
C PRO A 73 3.08 -10.59 7.84
N GLN A 74 3.79 -11.44 7.09
CA GLN A 74 5.01 -11.06 6.42
C GLN A 74 4.74 -10.07 5.27
N LYS A 75 3.65 -10.24 4.54
CA LYS A 75 3.24 -9.30 3.48
C LYS A 75 2.82 -7.94 4.05
N GLN A 76 2.38 -7.89 5.30
CA GLN A 76 2.00 -6.63 5.96
C GLN A 76 3.20 -5.77 6.38
N LEU A 77 4.43 -6.32 6.38
CA LEU A 77 5.62 -5.54 6.71
C LEU A 77 5.84 -4.34 5.77
N TYR A 78 5.46 -4.45 4.51
CA TYR A 78 5.54 -3.31 3.58
C TYR A 78 4.60 -2.17 3.98
N ALA A 79 3.39 -2.50 4.41
CA ALA A 79 2.45 -1.49 4.90
C ALA A 79 2.95 -0.85 6.20
N LEU A 80 3.51 -1.64 7.10
CA LEU A 80 4.11 -1.16 8.34
C LEU A 80 5.31 -0.24 8.09
N HIS A 81 6.17 -0.58 7.11
CA HIS A 81 7.28 0.28 6.68
C HIS A 81 6.76 1.62 6.13
N GLY A 82 5.71 1.60 5.30
CA GLY A 82 5.03 2.81 4.86
C GLY A 82 4.58 3.67 6.04
N SER A 83 3.84 3.10 6.98
CA SER A 83 3.36 3.82 8.17
C SER A 83 4.49 4.41 9.02
N ALA A 84 5.64 3.73 9.10
CA ALA A 84 6.80 4.26 9.82
C ALA A 84 7.37 5.53 9.15
N VAL A 85 7.43 5.57 7.81
CA VAL A 85 7.86 6.77 7.07
C VAL A 85 6.89 7.91 7.28
N HIS A 86 5.57 7.67 7.20
CA HIS A 86 4.54 8.66 7.47
C HIS A 86 4.69 9.25 8.89
N THR A 87 4.83 8.40 9.91
CA THR A 87 5.04 8.85 11.30
C THR A 87 6.32 9.69 11.48
N ILE A 88 7.40 9.33 10.77
CA ILE A 88 8.64 10.12 10.80
C ILE A 88 8.41 11.49 10.15
N THR A 89 7.75 11.52 9.01
CA THR A 89 7.43 12.77 8.31
C THR A 89 6.54 13.67 9.15
N GLU A 90 5.49 13.12 9.76
CA GLU A 90 4.58 13.83 10.67
C GLU A 90 5.34 14.51 11.81
N ARG A 91 6.27 13.81 12.46
CA ARG A 91 7.08 14.35 13.57
C ARG A 91 7.97 15.53 13.17
N HIS A 92 8.29 15.66 11.91
CA HIS A 92 9.15 16.74 11.38
C HIS A 92 8.34 17.80 10.60
N THR A 93 7.04 17.69 10.58
CA THR A 93 6.15 18.70 10.01
C THR A 93 6.03 19.87 10.98
N THR A 94 6.21 21.09 10.49
CA THR A 94 6.23 22.33 11.30
C THR A 94 5.45 23.45 10.61
N GLY A 95 5.10 24.47 11.38
CA GLY A 95 4.49 25.70 10.86
C GLY A 95 3.08 25.49 10.30
N ASN A 96 2.83 26.00 9.12
CA ASN A 96 1.52 25.98 8.45
C ASN A 96 1.30 24.73 7.58
N MET A 97 1.93 23.62 7.93
CA MET A 97 1.75 22.35 7.23
C MET A 97 0.82 21.44 8.04
N LEU A 98 -0.07 20.73 7.35
CA LEU A 98 -0.83 19.62 7.90
C LEU A 98 -0.16 18.31 7.50
N SER A 99 -0.08 17.36 8.41
CA SER A 99 0.43 16.01 8.15
C SER A 99 -0.47 14.98 8.83
N GLU A 100 -0.75 13.89 8.14
CA GLU A 100 -1.60 12.79 8.60
C GLU A 100 -2.99 13.23 9.08
N GLU A 101 -3.45 14.41 8.59
CA GLU A 101 -4.74 14.99 9.00
C GLU A 101 -5.90 14.17 8.42
N ARG A 102 -6.85 13.89 9.29
CA ARG A 102 -8.03 13.11 8.93
C ARG A 102 -9.19 14.00 8.54
N LEU A 103 -9.42 14.10 7.25
CA LEU A 103 -10.55 14.79 6.65
C LEU A 103 -11.78 13.88 6.58
N LYS A 104 -12.96 14.46 6.71
CA LYS A 104 -14.23 13.72 6.61
C LYS A 104 -15.36 14.63 6.11
N ASN A 105 -16.27 14.04 5.37
CA ASN A 105 -17.56 14.64 5.07
C ASN A 105 -18.70 13.70 5.47
N THR A 106 -19.90 13.94 4.95
CA THR A 106 -21.08 13.12 5.27
C THR A 106 -20.96 11.66 4.85
N THR A 107 -20.22 11.36 3.77
CA THR A 107 -20.17 10.06 3.12
C THR A 107 -18.81 9.36 3.22
N THR A 108 -17.73 10.11 3.31
CA THR A 108 -16.36 9.61 3.11
C THR A 108 -15.41 10.16 4.17
N THR A 109 -14.33 9.44 4.41
CA THR A 109 -13.19 9.90 5.21
C THR A 109 -11.90 9.69 4.43
N GLY A 110 -10.91 10.56 4.64
CA GLY A 110 -9.58 10.44 4.08
C GLY A 110 -8.53 10.90 5.07
N GLN A 111 -7.35 10.35 4.99
CA GLN A 111 -6.19 10.83 5.74
C GLN A 111 -5.20 11.32 4.70
N LEU A 112 -4.96 12.63 4.66
CA LEU A 112 -3.97 13.20 3.77
C LEU A 112 -2.58 13.04 4.40
N ASP A 113 -1.57 12.91 3.57
CA ASP A 113 -0.19 12.77 4.06
C ASP A 113 0.42 14.14 4.39
N LEU A 114 0.34 15.08 3.45
CA LEU A 114 0.93 16.41 3.59
C LEU A 114 0.08 17.47 2.88
N TYR A 115 -0.10 18.63 3.51
CA TYR A 115 -0.70 19.80 2.90
C TYR A 115 -0.08 21.09 3.46
N GLY A 116 0.17 22.07 2.61
CA GLY A 116 0.74 23.36 2.97
C GLY A 116 1.97 23.71 2.15
N GLN A 117 2.87 24.50 2.69
CA GLN A 117 4.12 24.93 2.03
C GLN A 117 5.20 23.85 2.13
N VAL A 118 4.93 22.67 1.56
CA VAL A 118 5.79 21.47 1.70
C VAL A 118 6.90 21.38 0.66
N LEU A 119 6.74 22.01 -0.51
CA LEU A 119 7.73 22.01 -1.59
C LEU A 119 8.24 23.41 -1.93
N SER A 120 7.53 24.45 -1.53
CA SER A 120 7.82 25.86 -1.83
C SER A 120 7.47 26.69 -0.61
N ASN A 121 8.14 27.84 -0.45
CA ASN A 121 7.82 28.81 0.60
C ASN A 121 6.62 29.71 0.25
N THR A 122 6.13 29.66 -0.97
CA THR A 122 5.04 30.52 -1.47
C THR A 122 3.78 29.73 -1.81
N ASP A 123 3.93 28.49 -2.29
CA ASP A 123 2.85 27.74 -2.87
C ASP A 123 2.36 26.65 -1.93
N THR A 124 1.05 26.58 -1.74
CA THR A 124 0.40 25.49 -1.03
C THR A 124 0.34 24.26 -1.93
N THR A 125 0.78 23.13 -1.41
CA THR A 125 0.84 21.86 -2.13
C THR A 125 0.15 20.77 -1.32
N LEU A 126 -0.67 19.98 -1.99
CA LEU A 126 -1.18 18.71 -1.46
C LEU A 126 -0.27 17.59 -1.95
N GLY A 127 0.38 16.90 -1.01
CA GLY A 127 1.32 15.82 -1.27
C GLY A 127 0.84 14.47 -0.72
N ASP A 128 1.21 13.39 -1.42
CA ASP A 128 0.93 12.02 -1.01
C ASP A 128 2.21 11.20 -1.12
N LEU A 129 2.63 10.58 -0.02
CA LEU A 129 3.86 9.81 0.09
C LEU A 129 3.62 8.36 -0.28
N LYS A 130 4.25 7.88 -1.35
CA LYS A 130 4.12 6.49 -1.80
C LYS A 130 5.39 5.69 -1.59
N ILE A 131 5.39 4.85 -0.58
CA ILE A 131 6.46 3.87 -0.38
C ILE A 131 6.14 2.65 -1.24
N THR A 132 6.95 2.40 -2.25
CA THR A 132 6.67 1.35 -3.22
C THR A 132 7.94 0.68 -3.73
N SER A 133 7.81 -0.52 -4.31
CA SER A 133 8.92 -1.20 -4.96
C SER A 133 9.32 -0.51 -6.27
N SER A 134 10.59 -0.64 -6.66
CA SER A 134 11.09 -0.14 -7.95
C SER A 134 10.29 -0.69 -9.15
N TYR A 135 9.83 -1.93 -9.07
CA TYR A 135 8.99 -2.52 -10.11
C TYR A 135 7.63 -1.79 -10.26
N LYS A 136 6.97 -1.51 -9.13
CA LYS A 136 5.68 -0.79 -9.15
C LYS A 136 5.86 0.65 -9.61
N LEU A 137 6.96 1.30 -9.21
CA LEU A 137 7.30 2.63 -9.69
C LEU A 137 7.57 2.65 -11.20
N MET A 138 8.37 1.72 -11.71
CA MET A 138 8.61 1.58 -13.16
C MET A 138 7.29 1.43 -13.92
N LYS A 139 6.39 0.55 -13.46
CA LYS A 139 5.08 0.35 -14.07
C LYS A 139 4.24 1.62 -14.05
N ALA A 140 4.23 2.34 -12.94
CA ALA A 140 3.52 3.62 -12.82
C ALA A 140 4.04 4.68 -13.80
N LEU A 141 5.34 4.65 -14.12
CA LEU A 141 5.98 5.53 -15.10
C LEU A 141 5.85 5.02 -16.55
N GLY A 142 5.13 3.93 -16.80
CA GLY A 142 4.93 3.35 -18.12
C GLY A 142 6.07 2.48 -18.61
N TYR A 143 6.94 2.02 -17.70
CA TYR A 143 8.01 1.09 -18.05
C TYR A 143 7.64 -0.36 -17.71
N TYR A 144 7.97 -1.28 -18.62
CA TYR A 144 7.74 -2.71 -18.44
C TYR A 144 8.85 -3.54 -19.09
N LYS A 145 9.01 -4.76 -18.61
CA LYS A 145 10.01 -5.70 -19.16
C LYS A 145 9.31 -6.69 -20.08
N LYS A 146 9.85 -6.86 -21.29
CA LYS A 146 9.46 -7.93 -22.24
C LYS A 146 10.61 -8.89 -22.45
N ASP A 147 10.27 -10.15 -22.67
CA ASP A 147 11.23 -11.13 -23.13
C ASP A 147 11.43 -10.99 -24.65
N VAL A 148 12.65 -10.63 -25.04
CA VAL A 148 13.05 -10.47 -26.45
C VAL A 148 13.96 -11.64 -26.82
N GLN A 149 13.70 -12.26 -27.97
CA GLN A 149 14.55 -13.34 -28.47
C GLN A 149 15.92 -12.81 -28.87
N THR A 150 16.98 -13.46 -28.41
CA THR A 150 18.36 -13.05 -28.68
C THR A 150 18.90 -13.56 -30.03
N GLY A 151 18.11 -14.39 -30.75
CA GLY A 151 18.57 -15.10 -31.96
C GLY A 151 19.38 -16.33 -31.67
N GLU A 152 19.74 -16.60 -30.41
CA GLU A 152 20.48 -17.78 -29.98
C GLU A 152 19.54 -18.85 -29.41
N VAL A 153 20.05 -20.11 -29.41
CA VAL A 153 19.36 -21.23 -28.76
C VAL A 153 20.18 -21.78 -27.59
N TYR A 154 19.49 -22.38 -26.63
CA TYR A 154 20.17 -23.09 -25.53
C TYR A 154 20.89 -24.32 -26.07
N LYS A 155 22.21 -24.44 -25.84
CA LYS A 155 23.04 -25.52 -26.33
C LYS A 155 23.00 -26.76 -25.44
N SER A 156 22.58 -26.64 -24.17
CA SER A 156 22.56 -27.74 -23.18
C SER A 156 21.44 -27.56 -22.16
N GLY A 157 21.20 -28.60 -21.34
CA GLY A 157 20.20 -28.58 -20.26
C GLY A 157 18.78 -28.83 -20.72
N VAL A 158 17.81 -28.68 -19.81
CA VAL A 158 16.35 -28.94 -20.03
C VAL A 158 15.76 -28.09 -21.15
N LYS A 159 16.34 -26.92 -21.41
CA LYS A 159 15.87 -25.97 -22.45
C LYS A 159 16.65 -26.09 -23.77
N LYS A 160 17.45 -27.16 -23.99
CA LYS A 160 18.22 -27.36 -25.22
C LYS A 160 17.33 -27.22 -26.45
N GLY A 161 17.75 -26.40 -27.42
CA GLY A 161 17.06 -26.15 -28.66
C GLY A 161 15.96 -25.06 -28.58
N GLN A 162 15.63 -24.59 -27.40
CA GLN A 162 14.68 -23.46 -27.25
C GLN A 162 15.38 -22.13 -27.50
N PRO A 163 14.68 -21.12 -28.06
CA PRO A 163 15.21 -19.78 -28.22
C PRO A 163 15.60 -19.17 -26.86
N LYS A 164 16.77 -18.55 -26.80
CA LYS A 164 17.14 -17.74 -25.65
C LYS A 164 16.41 -16.42 -25.67
N THR A 165 15.91 -16.02 -24.52
CA THR A 165 15.29 -14.70 -24.33
C THR A 165 16.09 -13.89 -23.33
N ARG A 166 16.13 -12.58 -23.50
CA ARG A 166 16.58 -11.65 -22.48
C ARG A 166 15.47 -10.64 -22.18
N LYS A 167 15.45 -10.17 -20.93
CA LYS A 167 14.48 -9.14 -20.52
C LYS A 167 15.00 -7.77 -20.93
N GLU A 168 14.27 -7.09 -21.80
CA GLU A 168 14.55 -5.72 -22.19
C GLU A 168 13.50 -4.78 -21.60
N LEU A 169 13.91 -3.53 -21.32
CA LEU A 169 13.05 -2.50 -20.80
C LEU A 169 12.39 -1.74 -21.97
N PHE A 170 11.07 -1.67 -21.92
CA PHE A 170 10.23 -0.93 -22.87
C PHE A 170 9.43 0.15 -22.13
N THR A 171 8.95 1.12 -22.87
CA THR A 171 7.98 2.10 -22.37
C THR A 171 6.80 2.19 -23.33
N ASP A 172 5.61 2.39 -22.78
CA ASP A 172 4.40 2.73 -23.55
C ASP A 172 4.18 4.24 -23.62
N GLY A 173 5.03 5.04 -22.96
CA GLY A 173 4.92 6.50 -22.90
C GLY A 173 3.75 7.01 -22.04
N VAL A 174 3.01 6.12 -21.39
CA VAL A 174 1.82 6.44 -20.59
C VAL A 174 2.14 6.32 -19.10
N ARG A 175 1.74 7.31 -18.31
CA ARG A 175 1.84 7.23 -16.85
C ARG A 175 0.59 6.54 -16.28
N HIS A 176 0.79 5.41 -15.61
CA HIS A 176 -0.28 4.63 -14.96
C HIS A 176 -0.45 5.06 -13.49
N VAL A 177 -0.79 6.32 -13.29
CA VAL A 177 -0.93 6.95 -11.96
C VAL A 177 -2.36 7.47 -11.69
N LEU A 178 -3.33 7.01 -12.46
CA LEU A 178 -4.72 7.50 -12.39
C LEU A 178 -5.28 7.38 -10.95
N ASP A 179 -5.08 6.24 -10.29
CA ASP A 179 -5.58 6.03 -8.92
C ASP A 179 -4.96 7.03 -7.93
N TRP A 180 -3.69 7.36 -8.09
CA TRP A 180 -3.01 8.35 -7.26
C TRP A 180 -3.56 9.76 -7.53
N ALA A 181 -3.78 10.11 -8.80
CA ALA A 181 -4.38 11.38 -9.17
C ALA A 181 -5.81 11.52 -8.65
N LEU A 182 -6.61 10.47 -8.73
CA LEU A 182 -7.96 10.43 -8.17
C LEU A 182 -7.93 10.56 -6.64
N GLN A 183 -7.01 9.91 -5.95
CA GLN A 183 -6.84 10.02 -4.51
C GLN A 183 -6.57 11.47 -4.09
N LEU A 184 -5.61 12.13 -4.73
CA LEU A 184 -5.29 13.53 -4.47
C LEU A 184 -6.47 14.47 -4.76
N ASN A 185 -7.21 14.25 -5.85
CA ASN A 185 -8.39 15.03 -6.16
C ASN A 185 -9.51 14.86 -5.11
N TYR A 186 -9.69 13.66 -4.56
CA TYR A 186 -10.62 13.43 -3.46
C TYR A 186 -10.18 14.19 -2.19
N TYR A 187 -8.90 14.15 -1.85
CA TYR A 187 -8.38 14.93 -0.71
C TYR A 187 -8.56 16.43 -0.92
N ARG A 188 -8.33 16.92 -2.15
CA ARG A 188 -8.59 18.32 -2.49
C ARG A 188 -10.05 18.71 -2.23
N LEU A 189 -11.01 17.90 -2.70
CA LEU A 189 -12.43 18.14 -2.44
C LEU A 189 -12.76 18.15 -0.95
N LEU A 190 -12.20 17.22 -0.17
CA LEU A 190 -12.41 17.20 1.28
C LEU A 190 -11.81 18.42 1.99
N LEU A 191 -10.67 18.95 1.52
CA LEU A 191 -10.07 20.18 2.03
C LEU A 191 -10.94 21.39 1.70
N GLU A 192 -11.42 21.52 0.45
CA GLU A 192 -12.31 22.58 0.01
C GLU A 192 -13.62 22.62 0.83
N GLU A 193 -14.23 21.44 1.08
CA GLU A 193 -15.43 21.33 1.93
C GLU A 193 -15.20 21.74 3.39
N GLN A 194 -13.96 21.70 3.87
CA GLN A 194 -13.57 22.11 5.21
C GLN A 194 -12.96 23.53 5.26
N ASN A 195 -13.07 24.28 4.16
CA ASN A 195 -12.58 25.67 4.01
C ASN A 195 -11.04 25.81 4.13
N TYR A 196 -10.29 24.77 3.80
CA TYR A 196 -8.87 24.91 3.53
C TYR A 196 -8.70 25.45 2.10
N THR A 197 -8.15 26.64 1.97
CA THR A 197 -7.89 27.31 0.68
C THR A 197 -6.39 27.46 0.43
#